data_73c5e7b74f07c4503126e84eadcf462c
#
_entry.id   73c5e7b74f07c4503126e84eadcf462c
#
_cell.length_a   1.000
_cell.length_b   1.000
_cell.length_c   1.000
_cell.angle_alpha   90.00
_cell.angle_beta   90.00
_cell.angle_gamma   90.00
#
_symmetry.space_group_name_H-M   'P 1'
#
loop_
_entity.id
_entity.type
_entity.pdbx_description
1 polymer ?
#
loop_
_entity_poly.entity_id
_entity_poly.type
_entity_poly.pdbx_seq_one_letter_code
_entity_poly.pdbx_strand_id
1 'polypeptide(L)'
;MLSLRCTAQQRGDFMNKHLNFFKFFNNSSYEFWEDNLSRAFAICLKNDATFLSLILKTLLDEERYSQAFSNEYQNSSIDIDLQRKVSYLGGYTYIYAVACSGLEINEQELCKVKSRTTDNPKTDLLITIGDICIIFEFKRTNEDCSAQLKQQAEIIKNNSQGSEAVIFINLDWMKIIKTALSVLSIERKINKENDFLKNFIEFIEEYNPNWFPEKKLSQISFPIQSDNYRDSNESYLNNRLNSIKEFVFGTDNTRWIADRYIISIDKQWAQELNIGYCNIDGENFITVEIYPGDTKGQGYGYFKKNKEYNWEEKIICSYKTLVAYYLKFSHFNSGITWLGLTKEESKKTHNLEFFNEWSGRYNEKWSKQWKSKFVKDLNKIIPDWKNRTDWDEVIANSNRKYFDLSVGTHLSVLIPYSKAQKLDDEDSKNNKLANEIKSIYMELEKIIDA
;
A
#
# COMPACT_ATOMS: atom_id res chain seq x y z
N MET A 1 46.81 11.70 2.32
CA MET A 1 46.29 11.77 3.70
C MET A 1 45.33 12.94 3.80
N LEU A 2 44.05 12.71 3.65
CA LEU A 2 43.01 13.67 3.97
C LEU A 2 41.87 12.85 4.63
N SER A 3 41.76 13.03 5.94
CA SER A 3 40.82 12.34 6.79
C SER A 3 39.42 12.90 6.53
N LEU A 4 38.53 12.07 5.99
CA LEU A 4 37.11 12.34 5.99
C LEU A 4 36.56 12.12 7.40
N ARG A 5 36.37 13.21 8.12
CA ARG A 5 35.47 13.20 9.30
C ARG A 5 34.04 13.08 8.81
N CYS A 6 33.49 11.89 8.85
CA CYS A 6 32.05 11.68 8.84
C CYS A 6 31.48 12.28 10.12
N THR A 7 30.73 13.35 10.00
CA THR A 7 29.92 13.92 11.06
C THR A 7 28.82 12.94 11.44
N ALA A 8 28.93 12.38 12.63
CA ALA A 8 27.89 11.61 13.27
C ALA A 8 26.74 12.55 13.68
N GLN A 9 25.72 12.64 12.81
CA GLN A 9 24.44 13.22 13.22
C GLN A 9 23.34 12.63 12.33
N GLN A 10 22.66 11.72 12.89
CA GLN A 10 21.37 11.06 12.70
C GLN A 10 21.49 9.54 12.82
N ARG A 11 21.98 9.10 13.97
CA ARG A 11 21.56 7.79 14.49
C ARG A 11 20.19 8.01 15.12
N GLY A 12 19.13 7.90 14.34
CA GLY A 12 17.87 7.46 14.92
C GLY A 12 18.18 6.15 15.60
N ASP A 13 17.81 6.03 16.86
CA ASP A 13 17.88 4.78 17.63
C ASP A 13 17.00 3.74 16.94
N PHE A 14 17.54 3.09 15.91
CA PHE A 14 16.96 1.86 15.38
C PHE A 14 17.20 0.80 16.45
N MET A 15 16.18 0.59 17.29
CA MET A 15 16.18 -0.52 18.22
C MET A 15 16.48 -1.80 17.43
N ASN A 16 17.39 -2.62 17.91
CA ASN A 16 17.70 -3.88 17.28
C ASN A 16 16.40 -4.70 17.16
N LYS A 17 15.92 -4.95 15.94
CA LYS A 17 14.66 -5.65 15.66
C LYS A 17 14.54 -7.00 16.37
N HIS A 18 15.68 -7.63 16.71
CA HIS A 18 15.74 -8.85 17.50
C HIS A 18 15.35 -8.65 18.97
N LEU A 19 15.30 -7.42 19.46
CA LEU A 19 14.92 -7.10 20.85
C LEU A 19 13.45 -6.67 20.98
N ASN A 20 12.68 -6.63 19.89
CA ASN A 20 11.26 -6.30 19.97
C ASN A 20 10.48 -7.43 20.66
N PHE A 21 9.74 -7.12 21.74
CA PHE A 21 9.00 -8.07 22.58
C PHE A 21 7.90 -8.82 21.86
N PHE A 22 7.41 -8.30 20.73
CA PHE A 22 6.28 -8.85 19.99
C PHE A 22 6.70 -9.55 18.71
N LYS A 23 7.97 -9.48 18.32
CA LYS A 23 8.47 -10.09 17.10
C LYS A 23 8.86 -11.55 17.34
N PHE A 24 8.21 -12.46 16.62
CA PHE A 24 8.54 -13.89 16.60
C PHE A 24 9.39 -14.24 15.39
N PHE A 25 10.47 -14.99 15.60
CA PHE A 25 11.42 -15.39 14.54
C PHE A 25 11.05 -16.67 13.80
N ASN A 26 9.95 -17.33 14.15
CA ASN A 26 9.51 -18.51 13.41
C ASN A 26 8.76 -18.13 12.14
N ASN A 27 9.36 -18.45 11.01
CA ASN A 27 8.85 -18.25 9.64
C ASN A 27 7.64 -19.13 9.29
N SER A 28 6.99 -19.78 10.22
CA SER A 28 5.90 -20.71 9.94
C SER A 28 4.55 -20.02 10.02
N SER A 29 3.92 -19.93 8.88
CA SER A 29 2.51 -19.68 8.59
C SER A 29 1.89 -18.36 9.07
N TYR A 30 1.20 -17.71 8.14
CA TYR A 30 0.37 -16.50 8.33
C TYR A 30 -0.77 -16.67 9.36
N GLU A 31 -1.06 -17.88 9.80
CA GLU A 31 -2.17 -18.22 10.70
C GLU A 31 -2.00 -17.68 12.13
N PHE A 32 -0.78 -17.42 12.60
CA PHE A 32 -0.52 -16.95 13.96
C PHE A 32 -0.49 -15.42 14.15
N TRP A 33 -0.71 -14.66 13.08
CA TRP A 33 -0.55 -13.20 13.17
C TRP A 33 -1.70 -12.51 13.91
N GLU A 34 -2.94 -12.97 13.80
CA GLU A 34 -4.09 -12.42 14.53
C GLU A 34 -3.91 -12.64 16.04
N ASP A 35 -3.48 -13.82 16.45
CA ASP A 35 -3.16 -14.14 17.84
C ASP A 35 -2.00 -13.27 18.36
N ASN A 36 -1.02 -12.95 17.55
CA ASN A 36 0.09 -12.09 17.93
C ASN A 36 -0.34 -10.63 18.08
N LEU A 37 -1.22 -10.13 17.22
CA LEU A 37 -1.76 -8.78 17.30
C LEU A 37 -2.59 -8.60 18.56
N SER A 38 -3.53 -9.51 18.83
CA SER A 38 -4.38 -9.49 20.03
C SER A 38 -3.55 -9.61 21.31
N ARG A 39 -2.53 -10.49 21.32
CA ARG A 39 -1.60 -10.65 22.43
C ARG A 39 -0.76 -9.38 22.66
N ALA A 40 -0.20 -8.78 21.61
CA ALA A 40 0.59 -7.56 21.71
C ALA A 40 -0.24 -6.40 22.28
N PHE A 41 -1.46 -6.25 21.78
CA PHE A 41 -2.41 -5.26 22.28
C PHE A 41 -2.76 -5.49 23.76
N ALA A 42 -3.08 -6.73 24.16
CA ALA A 42 -3.38 -7.08 25.54
C ALA A 42 -2.20 -6.79 26.50
N ILE A 43 -0.97 -7.08 26.09
CA ILE A 43 0.24 -6.79 26.88
C ILE A 43 0.39 -5.28 27.07
N CYS A 44 0.15 -4.48 26.04
CA CYS A 44 0.20 -3.01 26.17
C CYS A 44 -0.87 -2.49 27.13
N LEU A 45 -2.10 -2.98 27.03
CA LEU A 45 -3.17 -2.60 27.95
C LEU A 45 -2.83 -2.96 29.41
N LYS A 46 -2.17 -4.10 29.66
CA LYS A 46 -1.75 -4.52 31.01
C LYS A 46 -0.60 -3.69 31.58
N ASN A 47 0.27 -3.15 30.74
CA ASN A 47 1.51 -2.49 31.16
C ASN A 47 1.47 -0.96 31.01
N ASP A 48 0.40 -0.40 30.45
CA ASP A 48 0.23 1.03 30.28
C ASP A 48 -1.17 1.48 30.68
N ALA A 49 -1.28 2.01 31.90
CA ALA A 49 -2.55 2.45 32.48
C ALA A 49 -3.17 3.64 31.70
N THR A 50 -2.34 4.52 31.13
CA THR A 50 -2.82 5.65 30.32
C THR A 50 -3.44 5.16 29.03
N PHE A 51 -2.75 4.23 28.35
CA PHE A 51 -3.25 3.62 27.13
C PHE A 51 -4.55 2.83 27.39
N LEU A 52 -4.57 2.00 28.44
CA LEU A 52 -5.78 1.27 28.85
C LEU A 52 -6.96 2.24 29.11
N SER A 53 -6.73 3.29 29.89
CA SER A 53 -7.76 4.28 30.22
C SER A 53 -8.32 4.95 28.97
N LEU A 54 -7.47 5.35 28.00
CA LEU A 54 -7.92 5.98 26.77
C LEU A 54 -8.67 5.01 25.84
N ILE A 55 -8.25 3.74 25.77
CA ILE A 55 -8.99 2.71 25.04
C ILE A 55 -10.37 2.49 25.68
N LEU A 56 -10.44 2.33 27.01
CA LEU A 56 -11.72 2.18 27.70
C LEU A 56 -12.64 3.39 27.52
N LYS A 57 -12.07 4.60 27.53
CA LYS A 57 -12.83 5.84 27.25
C LYS A 57 -13.40 5.88 25.83
N THR A 58 -12.78 5.20 24.89
CA THR A 58 -13.28 5.09 23.53
C THR A 58 -14.43 4.07 23.40
N LEU A 59 -14.43 3.06 24.28
CA LEU A 59 -15.37 1.94 24.23
C LEU A 59 -16.60 2.14 25.13
N LEU A 60 -16.42 2.77 26.27
CA LEU A 60 -17.48 2.96 27.28
C LEU A 60 -18.09 4.36 27.13
N ASP A 61 -19.39 4.45 27.39
CA ASP A 61 -20.02 5.75 27.60
C ASP A 61 -19.50 6.42 28.87
N GLU A 62 -19.75 7.71 29.04
CA GLU A 62 -19.18 8.52 30.13
C GLU A 62 -19.59 8.00 31.52
N GLU A 63 -20.80 7.46 31.67
CA GLU A 63 -21.30 6.93 32.93
C GLU A 63 -20.56 5.64 33.29
N ARG A 64 -20.46 4.69 32.39
CA ARG A 64 -19.78 3.38 32.59
C ARG A 64 -18.27 3.54 32.72
N TYR A 65 -17.68 4.48 31.95
CA TYR A 65 -16.27 4.82 32.11
C TYR A 65 -15.99 5.40 33.51
N SER A 66 -16.86 6.32 33.99
CA SER A 66 -16.73 6.89 35.33
C SER A 66 -16.93 5.84 36.44
N GLN A 67 -17.90 4.93 36.27
CA GLN A 67 -18.13 3.79 37.15
C GLN A 67 -16.91 2.88 37.24
N ALA A 68 -16.31 2.50 36.07
CA ALA A 68 -15.15 1.61 36.01
C ALA A 68 -13.94 2.09 36.84
N PHE A 69 -13.84 3.40 37.07
CA PHE A 69 -12.77 4.02 37.88
C PHE A 69 -13.28 4.63 39.21
N SER A 70 -14.55 4.42 39.56
CA SER A 70 -15.14 4.92 40.81
C SER A 70 -14.72 4.09 42.04
N ASN A 71 -14.95 4.66 43.22
CA ASN A 71 -14.72 3.97 44.46
C ASN A 71 -15.61 2.73 44.69
N GLU A 72 -16.74 2.63 43.99
CA GLU A 72 -17.63 1.48 44.05
C GLU A 72 -16.99 0.22 43.47
N TYR A 73 -16.09 0.36 42.53
CA TYR A 73 -15.28 -0.70 41.94
C TYR A 73 -13.88 -0.82 42.51
N GLN A 74 -13.55 -0.13 43.64
CA GLN A 74 -12.20 -0.19 44.25
C GLN A 74 -11.72 -1.60 44.59
N ASN A 75 -12.62 -2.55 44.75
CA ASN A 75 -12.32 -3.97 44.99
C ASN A 75 -12.37 -4.83 43.72
N SER A 76 -12.70 -4.26 42.59
CA SER A 76 -12.78 -4.97 41.32
C SER A 76 -11.53 -4.71 40.49
N SER A 77 -10.76 -5.75 40.23
CA SER A 77 -9.64 -5.68 39.31
C SER A 77 -10.14 -5.51 37.86
N ILE A 78 -9.37 -4.83 37.03
CA ILE A 78 -9.53 -4.92 35.57
C ILE A 78 -8.81 -6.17 35.14
N ASP A 79 -9.54 -7.18 34.73
CA ASP A 79 -8.97 -8.43 34.23
C ASP A 79 -8.94 -8.43 32.71
N ILE A 80 -7.77 -8.78 32.14
CA ILE A 80 -7.53 -8.85 30.72
C ILE A 80 -7.04 -10.25 30.37
N ASP A 81 -7.84 -11.00 29.61
CA ASP A 81 -7.59 -12.38 29.23
C ASP A 81 -7.62 -12.56 27.70
N LEU A 82 -6.91 -13.58 27.22
CA LEU A 82 -6.87 -13.95 25.81
C LEU A 82 -7.52 -15.33 25.58
N GLN A 83 -8.14 -15.53 24.41
CA GLN A 83 -8.63 -16.82 23.94
C GLN A 83 -9.59 -17.53 24.93
N ARG A 84 -10.43 -16.73 25.63
CA ARG A 84 -11.40 -17.27 26.61
C ARG A 84 -12.62 -17.87 25.90
N LYS A 85 -13.03 -19.04 26.34
CA LYS A 85 -14.27 -19.66 25.89
C LYS A 85 -15.45 -18.87 26.43
N VAL A 86 -16.31 -18.37 25.54
CA VAL A 86 -17.44 -17.52 25.92
C VAL A 86 -18.53 -18.29 26.68
N SER A 87 -18.58 -19.63 26.56
CA SER A 87 -19.53 -20.48 27.31
C SER A 87 -19.36 -20.42 28.83
N TYR A 88 -18.20 -19.99 29.31
CA TYR A 88 -17.91 -19.82 30.75
C TYR A 88 -18.13 -18.40 31.24
N LEU A 89 -18.49 -17.47 30.36
CA LEU A 89 -18.73 -16.08 30.68
C LEU A 89 -20.22 -15.86 30.95
N GLY A 90 -20.53 -15.15 32.05
CA GLY A 90 -21.89 -14.81 32.43
C GLY A 90 -21.95 -13.97 33.69
N GLY A 91 -23.13 -13.47 34.06
CA GLY A 91 -23.32 -12.62 35.23
C GLY A 91 -22.98 -11.13 35.00
N TYR A 92 -22.91 -10.68 33.74
CA TYR A 92 -22.61 -9.30 33.40
C TYR A 92 -23.90 -8.51 33.09
N THR A 93 -23.93 -7.26 33.55
CA THR A 93 -25.00 -6.32 33.24
C THR A 93 -24.76 -5.67 31.89
N TYR A 94 -23.52 -5.26 31.61
CA TYR A 94 -23.14 -4.55 30.41
C TYR A 94 -22.20 -5.39 29.55
N ILE A 95 -22.57 -5.59 28.28
CA ILE A 95 -21.80 -6.40 27.34
C ILE A 95 -21.47 -5.54 26.12
N TYR A 96 -20.18 -5.32 25.93
CA TYR A 96 -19.62 -4.59 24.79
C TYR A 96 -18.95 -5.58 23.83
N ALA A 97 -19.34 -5.55 22.59
CA ALA A 97 -18.80 -6.41 21.54
C ALA A 97 -18.04 -5.56 20.52
N VAL A 98 -16.72 -5.68 20.53
CA VAL A 98 -15.80 -4.80 19.82
C VAL A 98 -15.22 -5.52 18.60
N ALA A 99 -15.55 -5.03 17.41
CA ALA A 99 -14.91 -5.44 16.16
C ALA A 99 -13.65 -4.60 15.94
N CYS A 100 -12.51 -5.28 15.81
CA CYS A 100 -11.23 -4.64 15.50
C CYS A 100 -10.72 -5.14 14.14
N SER A 101 -11.00 -4.38 13.09
CA SER A 101 -10.64 -4.73 11.70
C SER A 101 -10.18 -3.49 10.94
N GLY A 102 -9.70 -3.68 9.69
CA GLY A 102 -9.42 -2.57 8.77
C GLY A 102 -10.67 -2.06 8.05
N LEU A 103 -11.83 -2.75 8.20
CA LEU A 103 -13.13 -2.29 7.70
C LEU A 103 -13.82 -1.42 8.75
N GLU A 104 -14.38 -0.32 8.32
CA GLU A 104 -15.36 0.42 9.11
C GLU A 104 -16.69 -0.34 9.06
N ILE A 105 -16.98 -1.12 10.09
CA ILE A 105 -18.21 -1.89 10.20
C ILE A 105 -19.28 -0.96 10.75
N ASN A 106 -20.40 -0.85 10.03
CA ASN A 106 -21.53 -0.06 10.50
C ASN A 106 -22.19 -0.77 11.70
N GLU A 107 -22.16 -0.12 12.86
CA GLU A 107 -22.72 -0.67 14.12
C GLU A 107 -24.19 -1.06 14.00
N GLN A 108 -24.98 -0.33 13.21
CA GLN A 108 -26.39 -0.66 12.95
C GLN A 108 -26.56 -1.91 12.09
N GLU A 109 -25.59 -2.24 11.25
CA GLU A 109 -25.60 -3.45 10.43
C GLU A 109 -25.16 -4.68 11.23
N LEU A 110 -24.22 -4.51 12.17
CA LEU A 110 -23.83 -5.58 13.11
C LEU A 110 -25.04 -6.23 13.81
N CYS A 111 -26.01 -5.43 14.22
CA CYS A 111 -27.22 -5.93 14.85
C CYS A 111 -28.08 -6.82 13.91
N LYS A 112 -27.99 -6.65 12.60
CA LYS A 112 -28.83 -7.34 11.59
C LYS A 112 -28.20 -8.62 11.05
N VAL A 113 -26.91 -8.83 11.24
CA VAL A 113 -26.19 -10.01 10.75
C VAL A 113 -26.67 -11.27 11.47
N LYS A 114 -26.78 -12.39 10.76
CA LYS A 114 -27.08 -13.70 11.38
C LYS A 114 -25.84 -14.20 12.11
N SER A 115 -26.01 -14.65 13.36
CA SER A 115 -24.91 -15.25 14.12
C SER A 115 -24.39 -16.51 13.44
N ARG A 116 -23.07 -16.74 13.55
CA ARG A 116 -22.43 -17.96 13.06
C ARG A 116 -22.60 -19.06 14.09
N THR A 117 -22.89 -20.27 13.69
CA THR A 117 -22.97 -21.42 14.60
C THR A 117 -21.65 -22.17 14.60
N THR A 118 -20.82 -21.91 15.60
CA THR A 118 -19.60 -22.71 15.89
C THR A 118 -19.70 -23.29 17.29
N ASP A 119 -19.24 -24.53 17.46
CA ASP A 119 -19.18 -25.14 18.77
C ASP A 119 -18.10 -24.46 19.61
N ASN A 120 -18.47 -23.93 20.78
CA ASN A 120 -17.53 -23.36 21.78
C ASN A 120 -16.64 -22.20 21.27
N PRO A 121 -17.21 -21.07 20.80
CA PRO A 121 -16.42 -19.96 20.34
C PRO A 121 -15.58 -19.37 21.47
N LYS A 122 -14.39 -18.85 21.09
CA LYS A 122 -13.49 -18.10 21.98
C LYS A 122 -13.44 -16.66 21.52
N THR A 123 -13.32 -15.73 22.46
CA THR A 123 -13.00 -14.35 22.15
C THR A 123 -11.48 -14.19 22.03
N ASP A 124 -10.99 -13.35 21.14
CA ASP A 124 -9.56 -13.08 20.99
C ASP A 124 -9.02 -12.36 22.22
N LEU A 125 -9.76 -11.37 22.72
CA LEU A 125 -9.44 -10.63 23.94
C LEU A 125 -10.72 -10.39 24.73
N LEU A 126 -10.59 -10.51 26.05
CA LEU A 126 -11.62 -10.21 27.05
C LEU A 126 -11.10 -9.18 28.03
N ILE A 127 -11.89 -8.16 28.31
CA ILE A 127 -11.69 -7.24 29.43
C ILE A 127 -12.93 -7.32 30.31
N THR A 128 -12.74 -7.53 31.61
CA THR A 128 -13.84 -7.49 32.58
C THR A 128 -13.55 -6.49 33.69
N ILE A 129 -14.59 -5.73 34.08
CA ILE A 129 -14.51 -4.70 35.13
C ILE A 129 -15.82 -4.76 35.89
N GLY A 130 -15.82 -5.39 37.08
CA GLY A 130 -17.06 -5.60 37.84
C GLY A 130 -18.09 -6.35 37.00
N ASP A 131 -19.23 -5.73 36.70
CA ASP A 131 -20.31 -6.28 35.90
C ASP A 131 -20.27 -5.88 34.41
N ILE A 132 -19.16 -5.27 33.98
CA ILE A 132 -18.90 -4.91 32.58
C ILE A 132 -18.05 -6.00 31.92
N CYS A 133 -18.50 -6.50 30.77
CA CYS A 133 -17.80 -7.45 29.92
C CYS A 133 -17.53 -6.84 28.55
N ILE A 134 -16.27 -6.78 28.11
CA ILE A 134 -15.86 -6.27 26.80
C ILE A 134 -15.14 -7.39 26.07
N ILE A 135 -15.72 -7.87 24.98
CA ILE A 135 -15.12 -8.88 24.10
C ILE A 135 -14.62 -8.24 22.82
N PHE A 136 -13.48 -8.70 22.33
CA PHE A 136 -12.89 -8.25 21.08
C PHE A 136 -12.73 -9.40 20.11
N GLU A 137 -12.99 -9.11 18.85
CA GLU A 137 -12.64 -9.95 17.73
C GLU A 137 -11.73 -9.15 16.80
N PHE A 138 -10.52 -9.67 16.56
CA PHE A 138 -9.50 -9.02 15.75
C PHE A 138 -9.47 -9.63 14.35
N LYS A 139 -9.36 -8.77 13.34
CA LYS A 139 -9.07 -9.17 11.96
C LYS A 139 -7.88 -8.41 11.42
N ARG A 140 -7.04 -9.14 10.75
CA ARG A 140 -5.82 -8.65 10.12
C ARG A 140 -6.08 -7.87 8.85
N THR A 141 -7.13 -8.25 8.14
CA THR A 141 -7.52 -7.73 6.84
C THR A 141 -8.88 -7.03 6.96
N ASN A 142 -9.40 -6.62 5.84
CA ASN A 142 -10.76 -6.09 5.74
C ASN A 142 -11.83 -7.22 5.80
N GLU A 143 -11.62 -8.22 6.63
CA GLU A 143 -12.57 -9.30 6.82
C GLU A 143 -13.67 -8.91 7.79
N ASP A 144 -14.90 -9.35 7.48
CA ASP A 144 -16.05 -9.12 8.33
C ASP A 144 -16.11 -10.16 9.47
N CYS A 145 -15.93 -9.68 10.70
CA CYS A 145 -16.05 -10.50 11.92
C CYS A 145 -17.44 -10.45 12.58
N SER A 146 -18.39 -9.75 11.99
CA SER A 146 -19.70 -9.44 12.58
C SER A 146 -20.46 -10.67 13.05
N ALA A 147 -20.51 -11.73 12.22
CA ALA A 147 -21.24 -12.94 12.53
C ALA A 147 -20.66 -13.72 13.72
N GLN A 148 -19.33 -13.75 13.84
CA GLN A 148 -18.60 -14.40 14.93
C GLN A 148 -18.77 -13.61 16.23
N LEU A 149 -18.57 -12.31 16.17
CA LEU A 149 -18.70 -11.42 17.32
C LEU A 149 -20.13 -11.44 17.89
N LYS A 150 -21.15 -11.46 17.01
CA LYS A 150 -22.54 -11.56 17.40
C LYS A 150 -22.84 -12.87 18.12
N GLN A 151 -22.34 -14.02 17.61
CA GLN A 151 -22.48 -15.31 18.28
C GLN A 151 -21.88 -15.29 19.68
N GLN A 152 -20.67 -14.77 19.83
CA GLN A 152 -19.99 -14.68 21.12
C GLN A 152 -20.81 -13.84 22.10
N ALA A 153 -21.26 -12.66 21.70
CA ALA A 153 -22.05 -11.75 22.53
C ALA A 153 -23.41 -12.35 22.94
N GLU A 154 -24.12 -13.05 22.04
CA GLU A 154 -25.38 -13.71 22.32
C GLU A 154 -25.25 -14.84 23.37
N ILE A 155 -24.15 -15.62 23.33
CA ILE A 155 -23.88 -16.67 24.32
C ILE A 155 -23.66 -16.05 25.70
N ILE A 156 -22.84 -14.99 25.81
CA ILE A 156 -22.57 -14.30 27.08
C ILE A 156 -23.86 -13.68 27.61
N LYS A 157 -24.66 -13.06 26.74
CA LYS A 157 -25.96 -12.48 27.13
C LYS A 157 -26.90 -13.51 27.70
N ASN A 158 -27.03 -14.67 27.05
CA ASN A 158 -27.89 -15.77 27.50
C ASN A 158 -27.43 -16.34 28.84
N ASN A 159 -26.12 -16.32 29.14
CA ASN A 159 -25.55 -16.73 30.42
C ASN A 159 -25.66 -15.65 31.50
N SER A 160 -26.07 -14.44 31.15
CA SER A 160 -26.12 -13.26 32.04
C SER A 160 -27.59 -12.88 32.27
N GLN A 161 -28.16 -13.37 33.36
CA GLN A 161 -29.54 -13.02 33.74
C GLN A 161 -29.66 -11.54 34.09
N GLY A 162 -30.52 -10.80 33.38
CA GLY A 162 -30.74 -9.37 33.63
C GLY A 162 -29.78 -8.44 32.88
N SER A 163 -29.00 -8.98 31.94
CA SER A 163 -28.13 -8.13 31.07
C SER A 163 -28.94 -7.18 30.19
N GLU A 164 -28.40 -5.98 29.98
CA GLU A 164 -28.94 -5.02 29.03
C GLU A 164 -28.70 -5.47 27.56
N ALA A 165 -29.04 -4.61 26.62
CA ALA A 165 -28.75 -4.88 25.21
C ALA A 165 -27.24 -4.91 24.98
N VAL A 166 -26.77 -5.81 24.10
CA VAL A 166 -25.36 -5.82 23.67
C VAL A 166 -25.06 -4.55 22.89
N ILE A 167 -23.98 -3.89 23.23
CA ILE A 167 -23.47 -2.71 22.54
C ILE A 167 -22.36 -3.16 21.60
N PHE A 168 -22.57 -2.94 20.30
CA PHE A 168 -21.57 -3.25 19.28
C PHE A 168 -20.74 -2.00 18.96
N ILE A 169 -19.42 -2.14 18.90
CA ILE A 169 -18.48 -1.04 18.66
C ILE A 169 -17.50 -1.43 17.57
N ASN A 170 -17.19 -0.50 16.68
CA ASN A 170 -16.11 -0.61 15.73
C ASN A 170 -14.88 0.16 16.24
N LEU A 171 -13.80 -0.55 16.51
CA LEU A 171 -12.51 0.00 16.91
C LEU A 171 -11.47 -0.36 15.87
N ASP A 172 -11.28 0.51 14.87
CA ASP A 172 -10.30 0.27 13.82
C ASP A 172 -8.84 0.40 14.32
N TRP A 173 -7.93 -0.26 13.61
CA TRP A 173 -6.51 -0.23 13.95
C TRP A 173 -5.92 1.19 13.92
N MET A 174 -6.41 2.07 13.06
CA MET A 174 -5.95 3.46 13.01
C MET A 174 -6.27 4.22 14.29
N LYS A 175 -7.45 3.99 14.90
CA LYS A 175 -7.80 4.59 16.20
C LYS A 175 -6.90 4.09 17.31
N ILE A 176 -6.63 2.77 17.35
CA ILE A 176 -5.70 2.16 18.33
C ILE A 176 -4.31 2.79 18.20
N ILE A 177 -3.78 2.87 16.97
CA ILE A 177 -2.45 3.41 16.70
C ILE A 177 -2.38 4.90 17.04
N LYS A 178 -3.37 5.71 16.65
CA LYS A 178 -3.41 7.14 17.01
C LYS A 178 -3.42 7.33 18.52
N THR A 179 -4.16 6.51 19.26
CA THR A 179 -4.18 6.55 20.71
C THR A 179 -2.81 6.20 21.29
N ALA A 180 -2.19 5.11 20.84
CA ALA A 180 -0.86 4.70 21.27
C ALA A 180 0.22 5.77 20.99
N LEU A 181 0.21 6.35 19.76
CA LEU A 181 1.14 7.44 19.40
C LEU A 181 0.94 8.69 20.26
N SER A 182 -0.32 9.00 20.64
CA SER A 182 -0.62 10.13 21.51
C SER A 182 -0.06 9.91 22.91
N VAL A 183 -0.21 8.71 23.47
CA VAL A 183 0.36 8.33 24.78
C VAL A 183 1.88 8.43 24.73
N LEU A 184 2.54 7.80 23.75
CA LEU A 184 3.99 7.87 23.58
C LEU A 184 4.50 9.31 23.45
N SER A 185 3.76 10.17 22.75
CA SER A 185 4.12 11.60 22.62
C SER A 185 4.11 12.33 23.96
N ILE A 186 3.15 12.01 24.84
CA ILE A 186 3.08 12.58 26.20
C ILE A 186 4.22 12.03 27.04
N GLU A 187 4.42 10.72 27.05
CA GLU A 187 5.44 10.04 27.83
C GLU A 187 6.86 10.51 27.50
N ARG A 188 7.18 10.70 26.21
CA ARG A 188 8.44 11.29 25.76
C ARG A 188 8.68 12.67 26.35
N LYS A 189 7.65 13.51 26.41
CA LYS A 189 7.76 14.87 26.99
C LYS A 189 8.07 14.87 28.47
N ILE A 190 7.70 13.81 29.19
CA ILE A 190 7.97 13.65 30.64
C ILE A 190 9.11 12.65 30.94
N ASN A 191 9.83 12.19 29.89
CA ASN A 191 10.93 11.21 29.96
C ASN A 191 10.52 9.88 30.64
N LYS A 192 9.33 9.39 30.35
CA LYS A 192 8.77 8.13 30.87
C LYS A 192 8.22 7.26 29.74
N GLU A 193 8.98 7.09 28.67
CA GLU A 193 8.55 6.28 27.52
C GLU A 193 8.37 4.81 27.91
N ASN A 194 7.21 4.25 27.59
CA ASN A 194 6.87 2.85 27.86
C ASN A 194 7.40 1.96 26.72
N ASP A 195 8.34 1.09 27.04
CA ASP A 195 8.96 0.18 26.07
C ASP A 195 7.96 -0.80 25.43
N PHE A 196 6.94 -1.25 26.16
CA PHE A 196 5.92 -2.13 25.59
C PHE A 196 5.12 -1.41 24.48
N LEU A 197 4.67 -0.20 24.76
CA LEU A 197 3.89 0.59 23.80
C LEU A 197 4.73 1.00 22.60
N LYS A 198 6.01 1.35 22.81
CA LYS A 198 6.97 1.63 21.74
C LYS A 198 7.17 0.40 20.85
N ASN A 199 7.47 -0.76 21.44
CA ASN A 199 7.65 -2.02 20.70
C ASN A 199 6.39 -2.45 19.95
N PHE A 200 5.20 -2.18 20.51
CA PHE A 200 3.93 -2.45 19.87
C PHE A 200 3.76 -1.62 18.59
N ILE A 201 4.05 -0.32 18.67
CA ILE A 201 3.98 0.56 17.50
C ILE A 201 4.96 0.11 16.41
N GLU A 202 6.22 -0.17 16.78
CA GLU A 202 7.22 -0.67 15.83
C GLU A 202 6.81 -2.02 15.19
N PHE A 203 6.24 -2.91 15.98
CA PHE A 203 5.74 -4.20 15.51
C PHE A 203 4.60 -4.02 14.49
N ILE A 204 3.61 -3.17 14.80
CA ILE A 204 2.49 -2.91 13.88
C ILE A 204 2.95 -2.16 12.63
N GLU A 205 3.86 -1.19 12.77
CA GLU A 205 4.38 -0.42 11.63
C GLU A 205 5.11 -1.32 10.63
N GLU A 206 5.87 -2.28 11.10
CA GLU A 206 6.52 -3.29 10.24
C GLU A 206 5.48 -4.23 9.60
N TYR A 207 4.41 -4.54 10.34
CA TYR A 207 3.38 -5.47 9.90
C TYR A 207 2.43 -4.85 8.87
N ASN A 208 1.86 -3.68 9.16
CA ASN A 208 0.94 -2.97 8.28
C ASN A 208 1.07 -1.44 8.41
N PRO A 209 2.01 -0.85 7.67
CA PRO A 209 2.19 0.60 7.66
C PRO A 209 0.95 1.39 7.23
N ASN A 210 0.00 0.75 6.52
CA ASN A 210 -1.23 1.39 6.03
C ASN A 210 -2.21 1.77 7.15
N TRP A 211 -2.04 1.20 8.33
CA TRP A 211 -2.84 1.57 9.50
C TRP A 211 -2.36 2.84 10.19
N PHE A 212 -1.19 3.35 9.79
CA PHE A 212 -0.62 4.56 10.37
C PHE A 212 -1.15 5.82 9.67
N PRO A 213 -1.15 6.97 10.39
CA PRO A 213 -1.44 8.24 9.77
C PRO A 213 -0.55 8.52 8.57
N GLU A 214 -1.11 9.14 7.55
CA GLU A 214 -0.36 9.54 6.37
C GLU A 214 0.83 10.45 6.75
N LYS A 215 2.01 10.12 6.22
CA LYS A 215 3.24 10.89 6.41
C LYS A 215 3.47 11.80 5.20
N LYS A 216 3.98 13.00 5.44
CA LYS A 216 4.50 13.85 4.36
C LYS A 216 5.84 13.34 3.85
N LEU A 217 6.22 13.70 2.62
CA LEU A 217 7.48 13.23 2.01
C LEU A 217 8.72 13.60 2.83
N SER A 218 8.70 14.71 3.57
CA SER A 218 9.79 15.11 4.48
C SER A 218 9.97 14.18 5.68
N GLN A 219 8.93 13.44 6.04
CA GLN A 219 8.93 12.47 7.15
C GLN A 219 9.24 11.04 6.68
N ILE A 220 9.44 10.85 5.37
CA ILE A 220 9.68 9.55 4.74
C ILE A 220 11.11 9.53 4.24
N SER A 221 11.93 8.59 4.73
CA SER A 221 13.22 8.31 4.12
C SER A 221 13.00 7.63 2.77
N PHE A 222 13.81 7.98 1.77
CA PHE A 222 13.69 7.35 0.45
C PHE A 222 13.95 5.85 0.57
N PRO A 223 13.07 4.97 0.05
CA PRO A 223 13.23 3.52 0.20
C PRO A 223 14.50 3.01 -0.45
N ILE A 224 15.22 2.13 0.24
CA ILE A 224 16.35 1.40 -0.33
C ILE A 224 15.81 0.11 -0.93
N GLN A 225 15.92 -0.05 -2.23
CA GLN A 225 15.56 -1.30 -2.88
C GLN A 225 16.49 -2.42 -2.39
N SER A 226 15.94 -3.37 -1.64
CA SER A 226 16.63 -4.59 -1.26
C SER A 226 15.72 -5.79 -1.53
N ASP A 227 16.24 -6.82 -2.18
CA ASP A 227 15.50 -8.02 -2.60
C ASP A 227 14.89 -8.82 -1.43
N ASN A 228 15.30 -8.55 -0.20
CA ASN A 228 14.98 -9.37 0.97
C ASN A 228 14.19 -8.65 2.08
N TYR A 229 13.79 -7.38 1.89
CA TYR A 229 13.18 -6.63 2.98
C TYR A 229 12.17 -5.60 2.48
N ARG A 230 10.91 -5.71 2.94
CA ARG A 230 9.91 -4.64 2.77
C ARG A 230 10.27 -3.49 3.70
N ASP A 231 10.70 -2.38 3.13
CA ASP A 231 10.91 -1.13 3.85
C ASP A 231 9.55 -0.47 4.12
N SER A 232 9.24 -0.19 5.40
CA SER A 232 8.03 0.55 5.76
C SER A 232 7.94 1.92 5.06
N ASN A 233 9.10 2.54 4.75
CA ASN A 233 9.15 3.78 3.98
C ASN A 233 8.60 3.62 2.56
N GLU A 234 8.76 2.45 1.93
CA GLU A 234 8.16 2.15 0.62
C GLU A 234 6.64 2.24 0.68
N SER A 235 6.03 1.64 1.70
CA SER A 235 4.58 1.69 1.89
C SER A 235 4.09 3.12 2.17
N TYR A 236 4.78 3.87 3.03
CA TYR A 236 4.44 5.28 3.29
C TYR A 236 4.57 6.14 2.04
N LEU A 237 5.63 5.95 1.27
CA LEU A 237 5.84 6.70 0.03
C LEU A 237 4.74 6.38 -0.99
N ASN A 238 4.42 5.10 -1.20
CA ASN A 238 3.35 4.68 -2.07
C ASN A 238 2.00 5.25 -1.63
N ASN A 239 1.66 5.20 -0.34
CA ASN A 239 0.43 5.77 0.19
C ASN A 239 0.36 7.29 -0.08
N ARG A 240 1.45 8.02 0.20
CA ARG A 240 1.49 9.47 -0.06
C ARG A 240 1.33 9.78 -1.54
N LEU A 241 1.99 9.05 -2.42
CA LEU A 241 1.85 9.22 -3.86
C LEU A 241 0.43 8.87 -4.35
N ASN A 242 -0.21 7.86 -3.77
CA ASN A 242 -1.60 7.51 -4.09
C ASN A 242 -2.58 8.62 -3.69
N SER A 243 -2.44 9.18 -2.49
CA SER A 243 -3.24 10.35 -2.07
C SER A 243 -3.06 11.56 -3.00
N ILE A 244 -1.82 11.80 -3.47
CA ILE A 244 -1.54 12.85 -4.46
C ILE A 244 -2.24 12.54 -5.79
N LYS A 245 -2.20 11.29 -6.27
CA LYS A 245 -2.91 10.86 -7.49
C LYS A 245 -4.41 11.13 -7.39
N GLU A 246 -5.03 10.70 -6.30
CA GLU A 246 -6.47 10.91 -6.04
C GLU A 246 -6.84 12.38 -5.97
N PHE A 247 -6.03 13.19 -5.31
CA PHE A 247 -6.27 14.61 -5.21
C PHE A 247 -6.23 15.33 -6.56
N VAL A 248 -5.26 14.97 -7.42
CA VAL A 248 -5.05 15.65 -8.72
C VAL A 248 -6.06 15.21 -9.77
N PHE A 249 -6.33 13.89 -9.83
CA PHE A 249 -7.03 13.25 -10.94
C PHE A 249 -8.41 12.72 -10.54
N GLY A 250 -8.74 12.72 -9.25
CA GLY A 250 -9.97 12.17 -8.70
C GLY A 250 -9.92 10.65 -8.51
N THR A 251 -10.68 10.15 -7.55
CA THR A 251 -10.76 8.71 -7.22
C THR A 251 -11.30 7.88 -8.37
N ASP A 252 -12.24 8.40 -9.16
CA ASP A 252 -12.84 7.70 -10.29
C ASP A 252 -11.85 7.41 -11.43
N ASN A 253 -10.79 8.22 -11.52
CA ASN A 253 -9.75 8.06 -12.54
C ASN A 253 -8.54 7.23 -12.04
N THR A 254 -8.52 6.85 -10.78
CA THR A 254 -7.44 6.07 -10.18
C THR A 254 -7.87 4.62 -9.98
N ARG A 255 -6.96 3.67 -10.23
CA ARG A 255 -7.26 2.24 -10.12
C ARG A 255 -6.02 1.38 -9.94
N TRP A 256 -6.18 0.21 -9.34
CA TRP A 256 -5.14 -0.81 -9.25
C TRP A 256 -5.09 -1.66 -10.52
N ILE A 257 -3.91 -1.75 -11.13
CA ILE A 257 -3.64 -2.64 -12.25
C ILE A 257 -2.25 -3.25 -12.07
N ALA A 258 -2.16 -4.56 -12.10
CA ALA A 258 -0.88 -5.28 -12.03
C ALA A 258 0.03 -4.77 -10.90
N ASP A 259 -0.51 -4.71 -9.68
CA ASP A 259 0.16 -4.27 -8.45
C ASP A 259 0.63 -2.79 -8.46
N ARG A 260 0.10 -1.97 -9.36
CA ARG A 260 0.35 -0.52 -9.43
C ARG A 260 -0.94 0.29 -9.29
N TYR A 261 -0.87 1.37 -8.54
CA TYR A 261 -1.94 2.36 -8.47
C TYR A 261 -1.72 3.41 -9.55
N ILE A 262 -2.51 3.36 -10.59
CA ILE A 262 -2.37 4.17 -11.79
C ILE A 262 -3.50 5.16 -11.95
N ILE A 263 -3.27 6.15 -12.81
CA ILE A 263 -4.27 7.12 -13.25
C ILE A 263 -4.67 6.76 -14.68
N SER A 264 -5.97 6.59 -14.90
CA SER A 264 -6.51 6.41 -16.25
C SER A 264 -6.57 7.76 -16.95
N ILE A 265 -5.92 7.85 -18.10
CA ILE A 265 -6.00 8.99 -19.01
C ILE A 265 -6.64 8.51 -20.31
N ASP A 266 -7.71 9.15 -20.74
CA ASP A 266 -8.40 8.75 -21.99
C ASP A 266 -7.79 9.48 -23.19
N LYS A 267 -6.54 9.09 -23.53
CA LYS A 267 -5.81 9.63 -24.68
C LYS A 267 -5.59 8.59 -25.76
N GLN A 268 -5.70 9.03 -27.01
CA GLN A 268 -5.46 8.14 -28.16
C GLN A 268 -4.03 7.58 -28.20
N TRP A 269 -3.07 8.26 -27.59
CA TRP A 269 -1.65 7.90 -27.58
C TRP A 269 -1.16 7.18 -26.31
N ALA A 270 -1.92 7.26 -25.19
CA ALA A 270 -1.66 6.52 -23.97
C ALA A 270 -2.93 6.38 -23.12
N GLN A 271 -3.02 5.32 -22.32
CA GLN A 271 -4.16 5.07 -21.43
C GLN A 271 -3.83 5.31 -19.96
N GLU A 272 -2.55 5.35 -19.61
CA GLU A 272 -2.09 5.35 -18.24
C GLU A 272 -1.07 6.45 -17.98
N LEU A 273 -1.23 7.10 -16.84
CA LEU A 273 -0.23 7.93 -16.17
C LEU A 273 0.11 7.27 -14.85
N ASN A 274 1.38 7.24 -14.48
CA ASN A 274 1.82 6.82 -13.17
C ASN A 274 2.63 7.93 -12.49
N ILE A 275 2.55 7.97 -11.15
CA ILE A 275 3.45 8.74 -10.32
C ILE A 275 4.21 7.72 -9.49
N GLY A 276 5.51 7.65 -9.69
CA GLY A 276 6.39 6.68 -9.08
C GLY A 276 7.59 7.35 -8.41
N TYR A 277 8.63 6.57 -8.18
CA TYR A 277 9.91 7.04 -7.66
C TYR A 277 11.05 6.16 -8.18
N CYS A 278 12.24 6.73 -8.31
CA CYS A 278 13.45 6.00 -8.70
C CYS A 278 14.70 6.63 -8.10
N ASN A 279 15.76 5.82 -8.04
CA ASN A 279 17.12 6.31 -7.78
C ASN A 279 17.93 6.20 -9.07
N ILE A 280 18.61 7.27 -9.46
CA ILE A 280 19.48 7.32 -10.64
C ILE A 280 20.81 7.91 -10.19
N ASP A 281 21.88 7.15 -10.33
CA ASP A 281 23.25 7.58 -9.99
C ASP A 281 23.40 8.10 -8.56
N GLY A 282 22.62 7.56 -7.61
CA GLY A 282 22.62 7.96 -6.21
C GLY A 282 21.70 9.15 -5.88
N GLU A 283 21.06 9.74 -6.86
CA GLU A 283 20.04 10.78 -6.67
C GLU A 283 18.63 10.19 -6.67
N ASN A 284 17.79 10.68 -5.76
CA ASN A 284 16.41 10.21 -5.58
C ASN A 284 15.41 11.16 -6.26
N PHE A 285 14.42 10.58 -6.94
CA PHE A 285 13.42 11.32 -7.69
C PHE A 285 12.01 10.78 -7.44
N ILE A 286 11.02 11.67 -7.47
CA ILE A 286 9.63 11.35 -7.77
C ILE A 286 9.48 11.44 -9.29
N THR A 287 8.79 10.47 -9.90
CA THR A 287 8.61 10.39 -11.34
C THR A 287 7.16 10.63 -11.74
N VAL A 288 6.96 11.33 -12.86
CA VAL A 288 5.68 11.41 -13.56
C VAL A 288 5.84 10.67 -14.87
N GLU A 289 5.15 9.55 -15.03
CA GLU A 289 5.42 8.55 -16.06
C GLU A 289 4.23 8.38 -16.99
N ILE A 290 4.48 8.34 -18.29
CA ILE A 290 3.49 7.99 -19.32
C ILE A 290 4.09 6.97 -20.30
N TYR A 291 3.21 6.21 -20.95
CA TYR A 291 3.57 5.10 -21.83
C TYR A 291 2.94 5.23 -23.22
N PRO A 292 3.38 6.23 -24.05
CA PRO A 292 2.85 6.38 -25.40
C PRO A 292 3.17 5.17 -26.28
N GLY A 293 2.19 4.72 -27.04
CA GLY A 293 2.37 3.62 -27.98
C GLY A 293 2.38 2.22 -27.37
N ASP A 294 2.04 2.06 -26.09
CA ASP A 294 2.08 0.77 -25.38
C ASP A 294 1.13 -0.30 -25.96
N THR A 295 0.19 0.10 -26.79
CA THR A 295 -0.65 -0.79 -27.61
C THR A 295 -0.65 -0.32 -29.06
N LYS A 296 -1.07 -1.19 -30.00
CA LYS A 296 -1.21 -0.79 -31.41
C LYS A 296 -2.13 0.42 -31.59
N GLY A 297 -3.26 0.47 -30.87
CA GLY A 297 -4.19 1.60 -30.91
C GLY A 297 -3.55 2.90 -30.47
N GLN A 298 -2.83 2.86 -29.36
CA GLN A 298 -2.09 4.02 -28.84
C GLN A 298 -0.93 4.42 -29.79
N GLY A 299 -0.21 3.44 -30.35
CA GLY A 299 0.84 3.71 -31.33
C GLY A 299 0.33 4.43 -32.56
N TYR A 300 -0.88 4.08 -33.01
CA TYR A 300 -1.52 4.81 -34.12
C TYR A 300 -1.76 6.28 -33.76
N GLY A 301 -2.27 6.58 -32.56
CA GLY A 301 -2.42 7.95 -32.06
C GLY A 301 -1.10 8.69 -31.90
N TYR A 302 -0.05 7.99 -31.48
CA TYR A 302 1.27 8.55 -31.20
C TYR A 302 2.09 8.84 -32.47
N PHE A 303 2.15 7.88 -33.40
CA PHE A 303 2.92 8.00 -34.65
C PHE A 303 2.20 8.69 -35.79
N LYS A 304 0.86 8.81 -35.74
CA LYS A 304 0.04 9.39 -36.81
C LYS A 304 0.48 10.78 -37.28
N LYS A 305 1.01 11.58 -36.38
CA LYS A 305 1.42 12.96 -36.65
C LYS A 305 2.79 13.06 -37.34
N ASN A 306 3.44 11.92 -37.60
CA ASN A 306 4.77 11.82 -38.22
C ASN A 306 5.80 12.75 -37.57
N LYS A 307 5.77 12.87 -36.25
CA LYS A 307 6.66 13.70 -35.46
C LYS A 307 7.83 12.88 -34.93
N GLU A 308 9.01 13.39 -35.09
CA GLU A 308 10.18 12.93 -34.36
C GLU A 308 10.19 13.63 -32.97
N TYR A 309 10.02 12.84 -31.93
CA TYR A 309 10.11 13.34 -30.56
C TYR A 309 11.53 13.14 -30.05
N ASN A 310 12.28 14.22 -29.87
CA ASN A 310 13.57 14.14 -29.18
C ASN A 310 13.37 14.33 -27.67
N TRP A 311 12.85 13.29 -26.99
CA TRP A 311 12.53 13.33 -25.58
C TRP A 311 13.76 13.46 -24.68
N GLU A 312 14.92 12.95 -25.09
CA GLU A 312 16.14 12.93 -24.27
C GLU A 312 16.71 14.33 -23.99
N GLU A 313 16.38 15.31 -24.80
CA GLU A 313 16.81 16.70 -24.67
C GLU A 313 15.71 17.61 -24.12
N LYS A 314 14.51 17.07 -23.89
CA LYS A 314 13.38 17.87 -23.42
C LYS A 314 13.45 18.13 -21.92
N ILE A 315 13.15 19.35 -21.58
CA ILE A 315 12.92 19.81 -20.21
C ILE A 315 11.43 20.12 -20.09
N ILE A 316 10.74 19.49 -19.16
CA ILE A 316 9.32 19.66 -18.88
C ILE A 316 9.17 20.36 -17.53
N CYS A 317 8.50 21.50 -17.48
CA CYS A 317 8.37 22.31 -16.24
C CYS A 317 9.70 22.50 -15.48
N SER A 318 10.82 22.67 -16.18
CA SER A 318 12.18 22.76 -15.64
C SER A 318 12.79 21.44 -15.12
N TYR A 319 12.14 20.31 -15.36
CA TYR A 319 12.64 18.99 -14.98
C TYR A 319 13.18 18.20 -16.17
N LYS A 320 14.20 17.39 -15.90
CA LYS A 320 14.79 16.47 -16.89
C LYS A 320 13.80 15.35 -17.22
N THR A 321 13.86 14.89 -18.47
CA THR A 321 13.10 13.74 -18.93
C THR A 321 14.03 12.54 -19.10
N LEU A 322 13.62 11.39 -18.57
CA LEU A 322 14.20 10.08 -18.86
C LEU A 322 13.32 9.39 -19.88
N VAL A 323 13.91 8.79 -20.90
CA VAL A 323 13.19 8.06 -21.92
C VAL A 323 13.74 6.65 -22.09
N ALA A 324 12.83 5.68 -22.18
CA ALA A 324 13.15 4.31 -22.56
C ALA A 324 12.25 3.89 -23.73
N TYR A 325 12.88 3.36 -24.77
CA TYR A 325 12.19 2.85 -25.96
C TYR A 325 12.13 1.32 -25.90
N TYR A 326 11.02 0.74 -26.35
CA TYR A 326 10.87 -0.72 -26.33
C TYR A 326 9.96 -1.25 -27.43
N LEU A 327 10.16 -2.51 -27.78
CA LEU A 327 9.16 -3.32 -28.47
C LEU A 327 8.50 -4.25 -27.45
N LYS A 328 7.16 -4.29 -27.45
CA LYS A 328 6.36 -5.10 -26.53
C LYS A 328 5.64 -6.19 -27.27
N PHE A 329 5.86 -7.43 -26.84
CA PHE A 329 5.20 -8.63 -27.32
C PHE A 329 4.16 -9.04 -26.27
N SER A 330 2.89 -8.68 -26.48
CA SER A 330 1.79 -9.04 -25.58
C SER A 330 1.19 -10.37 -26.01
N HIS A 331 1.46 -11.43 -25.25
CA HIS A 331 1.01 -12.80 -25.58
C HIS A 331 -0.43 -13.03 -25.12
N PHE A 332 -1.24 -13.70 -25.90
CA PHE A 332 -2.68 -13.83 -25.63
C PHE A 332 -3.02 -14.52 -24.30
N ASN A 333 -2.21 -15.47 -23.86
CA ASN A 333 -2.50 -16.23 -22.65
C ASN A 333 -1.30 -16.37 -21.69
N SER A 334 -0.20 -15.64 -21.89
CA SER A 334 1.07 -16.01 -21.25
C SER A 334 1.91 -14.82 -20.79
N GLY A 335 1.32 -13.64 -20.68
CA GLY A 335 2.02 -12.45 -20.20
C GLY A 335 2.64 -11.59 -21.30
N ILE A 336 3.68 -10.86 -20.95
CA ILE A 336 4.30 -9.83 -21.81
C ILE A 336 5.82 -10.09 -21.83
N THR A 337 6.42 -9.91 -23.01
CA THR A 337 7.87 -9.88 -23.19
C THR A 337 8.26 -8.52 -23.76
N TRP A 338 9.27 -7.88 -23.20
CA TRP A 338 9.76 -6.59 -23.62
C TRP A 338 11.19 -6.66 -24.13
N LEU A 339 11.45 -5.95 -25.22
CA LEU A 339 12.77 -5.70 -25.75
C LEU A 339 13.07 -4.21 -25.58
N GLY A 340 13.86 -3.86 -24.56
CA GLY A 340 14.38 -2.51 -24.40
C GLY A 340 15.32 -2.16 -25.55
N LEU A 341 15.31 -0.91 -26.01
CA LEU A 341 16.06 -0.47 -27.17
C LEU A 341 17.09 0.61 -26.79
N THR A 342 18.23 0.59 -27.45
CA THR A 342 19.17 1.70 -27.42
C THR A 342 18.62 2.86 -28.25
N LYS A 343 19.23 4.05 -28.08
CA LYS A 343 18.89 5.25 -28.86
C LYS A 343 19.05 5.03 -30.36
N GLU A 344 20.11 4.32 -30.78
CA GLU A 344 20.35 4.05 -32.21
C GLU A 344 19.34 3.04 -32.79
N GLU A 345 18.92 2.07 -32.00
CA GLU A 345 17.86 1.11 -32.38
C GLU A 345 16.49 1.79 -32.45
N SER A 346 16.20 2.70 -31.50
CA SER A 346 14.93 3.42 -31.50
C SER A 346 14.77 4.33 -32.70
N LYS A 347 15.81 4.98 -33.20
CA LYS A 347 15.75 5.75 -34.44
C LYS A 347 15.27 4.95 -35.65
N LYS A 348 15.53 3.64 -35.66
CA LYS A 348 15.12 2.73 -36.74
C LYS A 348 13.75 2.11 -36.53
N THR A 349 13.24 2.07 -35.31
CA THR A 349 12.02 1.37 -34.94
C THR A 349 10.89 2.29 -34.47
N HIS A 350 11.21 3.47 -33.89
CA HIS A 350 10.20 4.39 -33.36
C HIS A 350 9.84 5.48 -34.39
N ASN A 351 9.36 5.02 -35.52
CA ASN A 351 8.87 5.87 -36.60
C ASN A 351 7.60 5.28 -37.22
N LEU A 352 6.88 6.09 -38.00
CA LEU A 352 5.60 5.72 -38.59
C LEU A 352 5.72 4.54 -39.59
N GLU A 353 6.83 4.44 -40.30
CA GLU A 353 7.07 3.37 -41.29
C GLU A 353 7.17 2.02 -40.60
N PHE A 354 8.07 1.89 -39.62
CA PHE A 354 8.23 0.66 -38.83
C PHE A 354 6.94 0.29 -38.08
N PHE A 355 6.27 1.28 -37.48
CA PHE A 355 5.00 1.06 -36.78
C PHE A 355 3.93 0.49 -37.75
N ASN A 356 3.74 1.07 -38.94
CA ASN A 356 2.75 0.62 -39.89
C ASN A 356 3.05 -0.78 -40.46
N GLU A 357 4.33 -1.09 -40.64
CA GLU A 357 4.73 -2.37 -41.21
C GLU A 357 4.62 -3.51 -40.18
N TRP A 358 5.05 -3.28 -38.91
CA TRP A 358 5.26 -4.35 -37.94
C TRP A 358 4.31 -4.37 -36.77
N SER A 359 3.69 -3.27 -36.39
CA SER A 359 2.81 -3.23 -35.23
C SER A 359 1.51 -3.98 -35.47
N GLY A 360 1.12 -4.87 -34.54
CA GLY A 360 -0.17 -5.57 -34.60
C GLY A 360 -0.13 -7.02 -34.19
N ARG A 361 -1.16 -7.76 -34.61
CA ARG A 361 -1.44 -9.11 -34.15
C ARG A 361 -0.74 -10.18 -34.96
N TYR A 362 0.03 -11.02 -34.32
CA TYR A 362 0.70 -12.18 -34.88
C TYR A 362 0.06 -13.47 -34.34
N ASN A 363 -0.79 -14.10 -35.15
CA ASN A 363 -1.49 -15.34 -34.87
C ASN A 363 -1.16 -16.43 -35.94
N GLU A 364 -1.82 -17.58 -35.87
CA GLU A 364 -1.62 -18.67 -36.82
C GLU A 364 -1.70 -18.27 -38.29
N LYS A 365 -2.66 -17.40 -38.62
CA LYS A 365 -2.86 -16.90 -39.99
C LYS A 365 -1.64 -16.16 -40.53
N TRP A 366 -0.88 -15.48 -39.63
CA TRP A 366 0.29 -14.68 -39.98
C TRP A 366 1.62 -15.40 -39.70
N SER A 367 1.58 -16.61 -39.13
CA SER A 367 2.77 -17.27 -38.57
C SER A 367 3.88 -17.56 -39.59
N LYS A 368 3.54 -17.82 -40.88
CA LYS A 368 4.54 -18.06 -41.91
C LYS A 368 5.22 -16.78 -42.39
N GLN A 369 4.47 -15.69 -42.55
CA GLN A 369 5.01 -14.42 -43.05
C GLN A 369 5.87 -13.71 -42.02
N TRP A 370 5.41 -13.64 -40.77
CA TRP A 370 6.20 -12.96 -39.75
C TRP A 370 7.45 -13.73 -39.32
N LYS A 371 7.41 -15.06 -39.29
CA LYS A 371 8.60 -15.88 -39.01
C LYS A 371 9.73 -15.66 -40.00
N SER A 372 9.41 -15.51 -41.29
CA SER A 372 10.42 -15.32 -42.32
C SER A 372 10.82 -13.87 -42.54
N LYS A 373 9.86 -12.94 -42.57
CA LYS A 373 10.12 -11.52 -42.89
C LYS A 373 10.48 -10.71 -41.64
N PHE A 374 9.63 -10.69 -40.62
CA PHE A 374 9.84 -9.92 -39.41
C PHE A 374 11.16 -10.27 -38.70
N VAL A 375 11.41 -11.56 -38.48
CA VAL A 375 12.65 -12.00 -37.81
C VAL A 375 13.87 -11.62 -38.64
N LYS A 376 13.80 -11.73 -39.97
CA LYS A 376 14.89 -11.35 -40.86
C LYS A 376 15.17 -9.84 -40.84
N ASP A 377 14.13 -9.03 -40.82
CA ASP A 377 14.29 -7.58 -40.83
C ASP A 377 14.67 -7.05 -39.44
N LEU A 378 14.13 -7.61 -38.37
CA LEU A 378 14.53 -7.23 -37.04
C LEU A 378 16.00 -7.61 -36.75
N ASN A 379 16.50 -8.75 -37.24
CA ASN A 379 17.92 -9.12 -37.17
C ASN A 379 18.85 -8.12 -37.83
N LYS A 380 18.41 -7.39 -38.85
CA LYS A 380 19.22 -6.32 -39.46
C LYS A 380 19.26 -5.03 -38.64
N ILE A 381 18.17 -4.79 -37.90
CA ILE A 381 18.03 -3.56 -37.10
C ILE A 381 18.66 -3.75 -35.72
N ILE A 382 18.39 -4.89 -35.09
CA ILE A 382 18.81 -5.26 -33.73
C ILE A 382 19.37 -6.68 -33.77
N PRO A 383 20.66 -6.87 -34.07
CA PRO A 383 21.24 -8.20 -34.32
C PRO A 383 21.10 -9.21 -33.17
N ASP A 384 21.13 -8.74 -31.91
CA ASP A 384 21.12 -9.54 -30.69
C ASP A 384 19.74 -9.65 -30.01
N TRP A 385 18.68 -9.14 -30.63
CA TRP A 385 17.34 -9.05 -30.03
C TRP A 385 16.79 -10.40 -29.55
N LYS A 386 17.13 -11.51 -30.24
CA LYS A 386 16.69 -12.84 -29.84
C LYS A 386 17.25 -13.27 -28.49
N ASN A 387 18.52 -12.98 -28.22
CA ASN A 387 19.16 -13.28 -26.94
C ASN A 387 18.60 -12.41 -25.82
N ARG A 388 18.31 -11.13 -26.13
CA ARG A 388 17.75 -10.16 -25.17
C ARG A 388 16.31 -10.46 -24.76
N THR A 389 15.61 -11.32 -25.52
CA THR A 389 14.22 -11.72 -25.26
C THR A 389 14.07 -13.21 -24.98
N ASP A 390 15.16 -13.97 -24.95
CA ASP A 390 15.15 -15.44 -24.94
C ASP A 390 14.16 -16.01 -25.99
N TRP A 391 14.22 -15.41 -27.19
CA TRP A 391 13.18 -15.55 -28.23
C TRP A 391 12.85 -17.01 -28.56
N ASP A 392 13.86 -17.84 -28.73
CA ASP A 392 13.65 -19.22 -29.18
C ASP A 392 13.01 -20.06 -28.05
N GLU A 393 13.36 -19.81 -26.82
CA GLU A 393 12.80 -20.49 -25.64
C GLU A 393 11.44 -19.91 -25.25
N VAL A 394 11.39 -18.60 -25.01
CA VAL A 394 10.21 -17.93 -24.44
C VAL A 394 9.10 -17.75 -25.47
N ILE A 395 9.41 -17.56 -26.75
CA ILE A 395 8.44 -17.22 -27.79
C ILE A 395 8.31 -18.30 -28.86
N ALA A 396 9.38 -18.61 -29.61
CA ALA A 396 9.27 -19.41 -30.82
C ALA A 396 8.84 -20.86 -30.56
N ASN A 397 9.35 -21.49 -29.51
CA ASN A 397 9.10 -22.90 -29.14
C ASN A 397 8.10 -23.06 -28.00
N SER A 398 7.47 -21.98 -27.52
CA SER A 398 6.50 -21.98 -26.43
C SER A 398 5.07 -21.75 -26.91
N ASN A 399 4.12 -21.77 -25.96
CA ASN A 399 2.74 -21.35 -26.18
C ASN A 399 2.58 -19.83 -26.42
N ARG A 400 3.65 -19.03 -26.25
CA ARG A 400 3.69 -17.58 -26.43
C ARG A 400 3.95 -17.14 -27.89
N LYS A 401 3.98 -18.06 -28.83
CA LYS A 401 4.22 -17.80 -30.26
C LYS A 401 3.19 -16.90 -30.97
N TYR A 402 2.07 -16.62 -30.29
CA TYR A 402 1.04 -15.69 -30.76
C TYR A 402 1.04 -14.46 -29.85
N PHE A 403 1.19 -13.28 -30.42
CA PHE A 403 1.32 -12.04 -29.69
C PHE A 403 0.83 -10.83 -30.48
N ASP A 404 0.57 -9.74 -29.79
CA ASP A 404 0.44 -8.40 -30.37
C ASP A 404 1.78 -7.67 -30.20
N LEU A 405 2.33 -7.13 -31.28
CA LEU A 405 3.53 -6.30 -31.27
C LEU A 405 3.14 -4.82 -31.15
N SER A 406 3.70 -4.14 -30.18
CA SER A 406 3.57 -2.70 -29.98
C SER A 406 4.94 -2.03 -29.97
N VAL A 407 4.97 -0.78 -30.43
CA VAL A 407 6.14 0.09 -30.43
C VAL A 407 5.91 1.16 -29.36
N GLY A 408 6.51 0.99 -28.20
CA GLY A 408 6.20 1.77 -27.02
C GLY A 408 7.36 2.66 -26.56
N THR A 409 7.01 3.77 -25.95
CA THR A 409 7.94 4.69 -25.31
C THR A 409 7.55 4.85 -23.85
N HIS A 410 8.48 4.77 -22.92
CA HIS A 410 8.30 5.13 -21.53
C HIS A 410 8.97 6.48 -21.29
N LEU A 411 8.20 7.44 -20.85
CA LEU A 411 8.67 8.79 -20.52
C LEU A 411 8.48 9.02 -19.03
N SER A 412 9.56 9.43 -18.36
CA SER A 412 9.57 9.78 -16.93
C SER A 412 10.11 11.18 -16.76
N VAL A 413 9.34 12.10 -16.22
CA VAL A 413 9.80 13.42 -15.79
C VAL A 413 10.28 13.32 -14.36
N LEU A 414 11.51 13.80 -14.08
CA LEU A 414 12.23 13.55 -12.86
C LEU A 414 12.17 14.76 -11.91
N ILE A 415 11.36 14.69 -10.86
CA ILE A 415 11.31 15.72 -9.81
C ILE A 415 12.31 15.31 -8.71
N PRO A 416 13.40 16.06 -8.43
CA PRO A 416 14.31 15.73 -7.33
C PRO A 416 13.55 15.56 -6.02
N TYR A 417 13.84 14.47 -5.27
CA TYR A 417 13.09 14.13 -4.04
C TYR A 417 13.11 15.28 -3.02
N SER A 418 14.24 15.96 -2.87
CA SER A 418 14.35 17.14 -2.00
C SER A 418 13.46 18.32 -2.43
N LYS A 419 13.20 18.47 -3.73
CA LYS A 419 12.26 19.46 -4.25
C LYS A 419 10.82 19.02 -4.00
N ALA A 420 10.52 17.73 -4.22
CA ALA A 420 9.20 17.16 -3.94
C ALA A 420 8.83 17.29 -2.44
N GLN A 421 9.79 17.02 -1.53
CA GLN A 421 9.60 17.22 -0.09
C GLN A 421 9.21 18.68 0.24
N LYS A 422 9.93 19.66 -0.30
CA LYS A 422 9.63 21.09 -0.09
C LYS A 422 8.22 21.44 -0.60
N LEU A 423 7.86 20.99 -1.79
CA LEU A 423 6.54 21.25 -2.36
C LEU A 423 5.41 20.58 -1.55
N ASP A 424 5.68 19.42 -0.96
CA ASP A 424 4.73 18.69 -0.13
C ASP A 424 4.56 19.32 1.26
N ASP A 425 5.61 19.92 1.83
CA ASP A 425 5.59 20.56 3.16
C ASP A 425 4.98 21.96 3.12
N GLU A 426 5.24 22.72 2.06
CA GLU A 426 4.96 24.17 2.00
C GLU A 426 3.49 24.52 2.10
N ASP A 427 2.55 23.54 1.95
CA ASP A 427 1.15 23.86 2.15
C ASP A 427 0.24 22.65 2.47
N SER A 428 -0.49 22.75 3.56
CA SER A 428 -1.54 21.81 3.92
C SER A 428 -2.86 22.03 3.14
N LYS A 429 -3.02 23.15 2.42
CA LYS A 429 -4.28 23.53 1.75
C LYS A 429 -4.22 23.57 0.23
N ASN A 430 -3.08 23.89 -0.38
CA ASN A 430 -2.98 24.11 -1.83
C ASN A 430 -2.26 22.99 -2.59
N ASN A 431 -1.76 21.96 -1.90
CA ASN A 431 -1.15 20.76 -2.50
C ASN A 431 -0.20 21.10 -3.65
N LYS A 432 0.86 21.90 -3.37
CA LYS A 432 1.78 22.42 -4.38
C LYS A 432 2.42 21.31 -5.21
N LEU A 433 2.81 20.20 -4.58
CA LEU A 433 3.36 19.05 -5.30
C LEU A 433 2.34 18.47 -6.28
N ALA A 434 1.09 18.34 -5.88
CA ALA A 434 0.02 17.85 -6.74
C ALA A 434 -0.21 18.76 -7.95
N ASN A 435 -0.21 20.07 -7.75
CA ASN A 435 -0.34 21.04 -8.83
C ASN A 435 0.86 21.03 -9.77
N GLU A 436 2.06 20.84 -9.26
CA GLU A 436 3.28 20.68 -10.06
C GLU A 436 3.20 19.45 -10.96
N ILE A 437 2.77 18.31 -10.40
CA ILE A 437 2.55 17.06 -11.15
C ILE A 437 1.50 17.26 -12.25
N LYS A 438 0.42 17.95 -11.93
CA LYS A 438 -0.62 18.29 -12.91
C LYS A 438 -0.07 19.14 -14.06
N SER A 439 0.75 20.12 -13.74
CA SER A 439 1.39 21.00 -14.74
C SER A 439 2.32 20.21 -15.66
N ILE A 440 3.10 19.29 -15.11
CA ILE A 440 3.95 18.38 -15.89
C ILE A 440 3.10 17.54 -16.85
N TYR A 441 2.01 16.94 -16.37
CA TYR A 441 1.13 16.16 -17.22
C TYR A 441 0.53 17.01 -18.36
N MET A 442 0.04 18.22 -18.06
CA MET A 442 -0.52 19.11 -19.07
C MET A 442 0.50 19.55 -20.13
N GLU A 443 1.77 19.75 -19.74
CA GLU A 443 2.83 20.08 -20.70
C GLU A 443 3.16 18.89 -21.59
N LEU A 444 3.28 17.67 -21.03
CA LEU A 444 3.45 16.43 -21.81
C LEU A 444 2.32 16.24 -22.80
N GLU A 445 1.07 16.38 -22.37
CA GLU A 445 -0.12 16.31 -23.21
C GLU A 445 -0.05 17.31 -24.38
N LYS A 446 0.23 18.56 -24.07
CA LYS A 446 0.38 19.61 -25.08
C LYS A 446 1.44 19.29 -26.13
N ILE A 447 2.58 18.74 -25.71
CA ILE A 447 3.67 18.39 -26.64
C ILE A 447 3.25 17.23 -27.56
N ILE A 448 2.56 16.22 -27.03
CA ILE A 448 2.17 15.05 -27.82
C ILE A 448 0.95 15.38 -28.70
N ASP A 449 -0.02 16.15 -28.21
CA ASP A 449 -1.22 16.52 -28.96
C ASP A 449 -0.98 17.63 -30.00
N ALA A 450 0.05 18.46 -29.83
CA ALA A 450 0.40 19.50 -30.80
C ALA A 450 0.92 18.89 -32.12
#